data_a78ceff7779b884780a04919cd607519
#
_entry.id   a78ceff7779b884780a04919cd607519
#
_cell.length_a   1.000
_cell.length_b   1.000
_cell.length_c   1.000
_cell.angle_alpha   90.00
_cell.angle_beta   90.00
_cell.angle_gamma   90.00
#
_symmetry.space_group_name_H-M   'P 1'
#
loop_
_entity.id
_entity.type
_entity.pdbx_description
1 polymer ?
#
loop_
_entity_poly.entity_id
_entity_poly.type
_entity_poly.pdbx_seq_one_letter_code
_entity_poly.pdbx_strand_id
1 'polypeptide(L)'
;MVNFGLVKSLGLSATAGYDRQWGKFSLSTNANYTCQRDRDYSSPADPEYKNTIPYSPLHSASLILDLGYDGYSLCTSWLYTGDRFALISNNREDMLGDWYTIDLKLNKQFHIGKHNVQATIECNNLTDSRHEVVKRYPMPGRNWKFTLQWKI
;
A
#
# COMPACT_ATOMS: atom_id res chain seq x y z
N MET A 1 5.84 -22.79 7.05
CA MET A 1 6.78 -21.73 7.48
C MET A 1 8.17 -22.21 7.07
N VAL A 2 8.88 -21.49 6.20
CA VAL A 2 10.25 -21.85 5.79
C VAL A 2 11.20 -21.09 6.70
N ASN A 3 12.16 -21.77 7.30
CA ASN A 3 13.19 -21.15 8.13
C ASN A 3 14.45 -20.96 7.27
N PHE A 4 14.80 -19.71 7.01
CA PHE A 4 16.05 -19.37 6.32
C PHE A 4 17.16 -19.19 7.34
N GLY A 5 18.28 -19.89 7.14
CA GLY A 5 19.42 -19.81 8.05
C GLY A 5 20.17 -18.47 7.98
N LEU A 6 20.39 -17.94 6.78
CA LEU A 6 21.06 -16.66 6.53
C LEU A 6 20.43 -15.95 5.34
N VAL A 7 19.94 -14.72 5.55
CA VAL A 7 19.43 -13.84 4.50
C VAL A 7 20.33 -12.61 4.40
N LYS A 8 20.74 -12.26 3.19
CA LYS A 8 21.38 -10.98 2.90
C LYS A 8 20.37 -10.03 2.26
N SER A 9 20.19 -8.89 2.92
CA SER A 9 19.35 -7.79 2.45
C SER A 9 20.22 -6.60 2.04
N LEU A 10 19.99 -6.07 0.86
CA LEU A 10 20.59 -4.82 0.39
C LEU A 10 19.49 -3.96 -0.20
N GLY A 11 19.35 -2.74 0.30
CA GLY A 11 18.30 -1.87 -0.19
C GLY A 11 18.52 -0.40 0.10
N LEU A 12 17.72 0.41 -0.54
CA LEU A 12 17.61 1.85 -0.34
C LEU A 12 16.13 2.19 -0.15
N SER A 13 15.83 2.97 0.88
CA SER A 13 14.51 3.54 1.10
C SER A 13 14.59 5.05 1.10
N ALA A 14 13.62 5.70 0.46
CA ALA A 14 13.44 7.14 0.46
C ALA A 14 12.05 7.47 0.95
N THR A 15 11.94 8.47 1.83
CA THR A 15 10.68 9.01 2.34
C THR A 15 10.69 10.51 2.15
N ALA A 16 9.60 11.05 1.64
CA ALA A 16 9.37 12.48 1.49
C ALA A 16 7.99 12.84 2.04
N GLY A 17 7.93 13.89 2.85
CA GLY A 17 6.68 14.41 3.39
C GLY A 17 6.58 15.91 3.18
N TYR A 18 5.38 16.40 2.97
CA TYR A 18 5.10 17.82 2.86
C TYR A 18 3.75 18.14 3.48
N ASP A 19 3.74 19.13 4.38
CA ASP A 19 2.53 19.61 5.06
C ASP A 19 2.43 21.12 4.90
N ARG A 20 1.25 21.59 4.51
CA ARG A 20 1.01 23.01 4.35
C ARG A 20 -0.45 23.37 4.63
N GLN A 21 -0.63 24.55 5.22
CA GLN A 21 -1.94 25.14 5.45
C GLN A 21 -1.99 26.57 4.92
N TRP A 22 -3.05 26.89 4.15
CA TRP A 22 -3.34 28.21 3.61
C TRP A 22 -4.78 28.60 3.93
N GLY A 23 -4.98 29.37 4.99
CA GLY A 23 -6.32 29.72 5.46
C GLY A 23 -7.16 28.47 5.76
N LYS A 24 -8.23 28.24 5.00
CA LYS A 24 -9.12 27.07 5.12
C LYS A 24 -8.64 25.83 4.35
N PHE A 25 -7.61 25.95 3.55
CA PHE A 25 -7.06 24.85 2.76
C PHE A 25 -5.89 24.20 3.50
N SER A 26 -5.88 22.88 3.56
CA SER A 26 -4.76 22.08 4.08
C SER A 26 -4.34 21.03 3.07
N LEU A 27 -3.04 20.81 2.99
CA LEU A 27 -2.40 19.78 2.18
C LEU A 27 -1.42 19.04 3.08
N SER A 28 -1.54 17.70 3.12
CA SER A 28 -0.54 16.80 3.67
C SER A 28 -0.23 15.72 2.67
N THR A 29 1.03 15.40 2.49
CA THR A 29 1.44 14.31 1.61
C THR A 29 2.64 13.58 2.19
N ASN A 30 2.65 12.26 2.00
CA ASN A 30 3.75 11.39 2.36
C ASN A 30 3.99 10.39 1.25
N ALA A 31 5.22 10.34 0.74
CA ALA A 31 5.64 9.40 -0.29
C ALA A 31 6.79 8.53 0.24
N ASN A 32 6.71 7.23 0.00
CA ASN A 32 7.74 6.28 0.33
C ASN A 32 8.08 5.45 -0.91
N TYR A 33 9.35 5.18 -1.09
CA TYR A 33 9.86 4.28 -2.11
C TYR A 33 10.94 3.41 -1.51
N THR A 34 10.90 2.12 -1.81
CA THR A 34 11.91 1.15 -1.39
C THR A 34 12.36 0.33 -2.59
N CYS A 35 13.66 0.23 -2.76
CA CYS A 35 14.32 -0.72 -3.65
C CYS A 35 15.16 -1.66 -2.77
N GLN A 36 14.76 -2.94 -2.69
CA GLN A 36 15.36 -3.90 -1.77
C GLN A 36 15.56 -5.24 -2.46
N ARG A 37 16.70 -5.85 -2.22
CA ARG A 37 17.03 -7.19 -2.71
C ARG A 37 17.38 -8.09 -1.53
N ASP A 38 16.53 -9.08 -1.28
CA ASP A 38 16.71 -10.09 -0.24
C ASP A 38 17.01 -11.43 -0.88
N ARG A 39 18.12 -12.05 -0.47
CA ARG A 39 18.57 -13.32 -1.03
C ARG A 39 18.95 -14.30 0.06
N ASP A 40 18.71 -15.58 -0.22
CA ASP A 40 19.17 -16.67 0.63
C ASP A 40 20.66 -16.91 0.47
N TYR A 41 21.37 -16.94 1.59
CA TYR A 41 22.79 -17.28 1.70
C TYR A 41 23.05 -18.39 2.73
N SER A 42 22.04 -19.22 3.00
CA SER A 42 22.10 -20.23 4.06
C SER A 42 23.17 -21.28 3.80
N SER A 43 23.23 -21.85 2.61
CA SER A 43 24.22 -22.89 2.26
C SER A 43 24.61 -22.80 0.78
N PRO A 44 25.93 -22.67 0.47
CA PRO A 44 26.40 -22.70 -0.91
C PRO A 44 26.14 -24.03 -1.67
N ALA A 45 25.86 -25.11 -0.94
CA ALA A 45 25.53 -26.41 -1.53
C ALA A 45 24.05 -26.55 -1.90
N ASP A 46 23.21 -25.59 -1.47
CA ASP A 46 21.78 -25.61 -1.74
C ASP A 46 21.51 -25.09 -3.18
N PRO A 47 20.70 -25.79 -3.99
CA PRO A 47 20.28 -25.28 -5.30
C PRO A 47 19.60 -23.91 -5.28
N GLU A 48 19.01 -23.54 -4.15
CA GLU A 48 18.32 -22.27 -3.93
C GLU A 48 19.23 -21.13 -3.43
N TYR A 49 20.53 -21.42 -3.28
CA TYR A 49 21.53 -20.43 -2.85
C TYR A 49 21.57 -19.20 -3.75
N LYS A 50 21.43 -18.01 -3.16
CA LYS A 50 21.29 -16.69 -3.82
C LYS A 50 19.94 -16.44 -4.50
N ASN A 51 18.97 -17.33 -4.38
CA ASN A 51 17.63 -17.05 -4.82
C ASN A 51 16.99 -15.93 -3.99
N THR A 52 16.04 -15.24 -4.61
CA THR A 52 15.27 -14.18 -3.92
C THR A 52 14.32 -14.80 -2.90
N ILE A 53 14.26 -14.18 -1.74
CA ILE A 53 13.34 -14.61 -0.67
C ILE A 53 11.88 -14.46 -1.16
N PRO A 54 11.02 -15.45 -0.89
CA PRO A 54 9.62 -15.39 -1.27
C PRO A 54 8.92 -14.12 -0.77
N TYR A 55 8.02 -13.59 -1.61
CA TYR A 55 7.21 -12.39 -1.33
C TYR A 55 8.01 -11.11 -1.07
N SER A 56 9.27 -11.06 -1.45
CA SER A 56 10.11 -9.86 -1.37
C SER A 56 10.21 -9.19 -2.74
N PRO A 57 9.44 -8.12 -3.01
CA PRO A 57 9.52 -7.38 -4.26
C PRO A 57 10.80 -6.54 -4.30
N LEU A 58 11.40 -6.40 -5.48
CA LEU A 58 12.56 -5.51 -5.67
C LEU A 58 12.17 -4.04 -5.46
N HIS A 59 10.96 -3.65 -5.89
CA HIS A 59 10.47 -2.29 -5.80
C HIS A 59 9.12 -2.24 -5.11
N SER A 60 8.94 -1.30 -4.20
CA SER A 60 7.66 -0.94 -3.63
C SER A 60 7.58 0.57 -3.45
N ALA A 61 6.37 1.12 -3.58
CA ALA A 61 6.12 2.55 -3.40
C ALA A 61 4.75 2.78 -2.78
N SER A 62 4.63 3.85 -2.01
CA SER A 62 3.34 4.35 -1.53
C SER A 62 3.31 5.87 -1.56
N LEU A 63 2.13 6.42 -1.81
CA LEU A 63 1.86 7.84 -1.73
C LEU A 63 0.52 8.03 -1.02
N ILE A 64 0.50 8.87 0.00
CA ILE A 64 -0.72 9.33 0.66
C ILE A 64 -0.81 10.83 0.45
N LEU A 65 -1.99 11.29 0.04
CA LEU A 65 -2.30 12.70 -0.17
C LEU A 65 -3.60 13.02 0.56
N ASP A 66 -3.55 13.97 1.48
CA ASP A 66 -4.69 14.50 2.22
C ASP A 66 -4.91 15.97 1.87
N LEU A 67 -6.10 16.26 1.39
CA LEU A 67 -6.56 17.61 1.07
C LEU A 67 -7.72 17.97 1.98
N GLY A 68 -7.63 19.10 2.66
CA GLY A 68 -8.71 19.63 3.50
C GLY A 68 -9.16 21.00 3.03
N TYR A 69 -10.47 21.25 3.04
CA TYR A 69 -11.06 22.55 2.75
C TYR A 69 -12.44 22.70 3.39
N ASP A 70 -12.58 23.65 4.30
CA ASP A 70 -13.85 24.10 4.88
C ASP A 70 -14.80 22.95 5.32
N GLY A 71 -14.25 22.01 6.09
CA GLY A 71 -14.96 20.83 6.59
C GLY A 71 -15.09 19.68 5.59
N TYR A 72 -14.54 19.80 4.38
CA TYR A 72 -14.27 18.68 3.47
C TYR A 72 -12.87 18.14 3.68
N SER A 73 -12.68 16.84 3.58
CA SER A 73 -11.37 16.25 3.42
C SER A 73 -11.39 15.13 2.37
N LEU A 74 -10.42 15.17 1.48
CA LEU A 74 -10.17 14.13 0.49
C LEU A 74 -8.83 13.49 0.80
N CYS A 75 -8.84 12.20 1.12
CA CYS A 75 -7.64 11.39 1.25
C CYS A 75 -7.55 10.43 0.05
N THR A 76 -6.40 10.33 -0.56
CA THR A 76 -6.09 9.30 -1.56
C THR A 76 -4.82 8.58 -1.17
N SER A 77 -4.82 7.26 -1.31
CA SER A 77 -3.63 6.43 -1.12
C SER A 77 -3.33 5.64 -2.39
N TRP A 78 -2.08 5.62 -2.76
CA TRP A 78 -1.55 4.89 -3.91
C TRP A 78 -0.53 3.91 -3.39
N LEU A 79 -0.67 2.65 -3.78
CA LEU A 79 0.24 1.59 -3.38
C LEU A 79 0.70 0.83 -4.62
N TYR A 80 2.00 0.64 -4.75
CA TYR A 80 2.64 -0.15 -5.79
C TYR A 80 3.51 -1.24 -5.16
N THR A 81 3.43 -2.45 -5.70
CA THR A 81 4.29 -3.58 -5.35
C THR A 81 4.78 -4.23 -6.64
N GLY A 82 6.09 -4.33 -6.79
CA GLY A 82 6.73 -4.95 -7.95
C GLY A 82 6.58 -6.47 -7.98
N ASP A 83 7.10 -7.06 -9.05
CA ASP A 83 7.18 -8.52 -9.21
C ASP A 83 7.90 -9.18 -8.05
N ARG A 84 7.45 -10.38 -7.68
CA ARG A 84 8.03 -11.18 -6.60
C ARG A 84 7.75 -12.66 -6.81
N PHE A 85 8.58 -13.51 -6.28
CA PHE A 85 8.36 -14.95 -6.30
C PHE A 85 7.55 -15.40 -5.08
N ALA A 86 6.67 -16.38 -5.26
CA ALA A 86 5.91 -16.99 -4.17
C ALA A 86 6.70 -18.10 -3.47
N LEU A 87 7.67 -18.72 -4.17
CA LEU A 87 8.51 -19.80 -3.66
C LEU A 87 10.00 -19.46 -3.81
N ILE A 88 10.81 -20.06 -2.96
CA ILE A 88 12.28 -19.86 -2.95
C ILE A 88 12.97 -20.41 -4.21
N SER A 89 12.36 -21.36 -4.90
CA SER A 89 12.86 -21.90 -6.18
C SER A 89 12.97 -20.87 -7.29
N ASN A 90 12.28 -19.73 -7.15
CA ASN A 90 12.25 -18.63 -8.12
C ASN A 90 11.88 -19.04 -9.55
N ASN A 91 11.06 -20.06 -9.69
CA ASN A 91 10.53 -20.47 -11.00
C ASN A 91 9.57 -19.43 -11.54
N ARG A 92 9.51 -19.27 -12.86
CA ARG A 92 8.57 -18.34 -13.52
C ARG A 92 7.09 -18.64 -13.21
N GLU A 93 6.76 -19.90 -13.02
CA GLU A 93 5.41 -20.35 -12.65
C GLU A 93 4.97 -19.86 -11.26
N ASP A 94 5.94 -19.51 -10.41
CA ASP A 94 5.73 -19.04 -9.06
C ASP A 94 5.86 -17.51 -8.94
N MET A 95 6.04 -16.83 -10.06
CA MET A 95 6.12 -15.37 -10.10
C MET A 95 4.73 -14.75 -9.96
N LEU A 96 4.61 -13.82 -9.05
CA LEU A 96 3.48 -12.90 -8.89
C LEU A 96 3.85 -11.59 -9.57
N GLY A 97 3.05 -11.17 -10.56
CA GLY A 97 3.25 -9.90 -11.26
C GLY A 97 3.13 -8.69 -10.33
N ASP A 98 3.61 -7.58 -10.81
CA ASP A 98 3.43 -6.28 -10.15
C ASP A 98 1.96 -5.84 -10.15
N TRP A 99 1.62 -4.97 -9.23
CA TRP A 99 0.30 -4.40 -9.12
C TRP A 99 0.33 -3.03 -8.45
N TYR A 100 -0.73 -2.27 -8.68
CA TYR A 100 -0.97 -1.04 -7.95
C TYR A 100 -2.47 -0.88 -7.63
N THR A 101 -2.75 -0.19 -6.54
CA THR A 101 -4.10 0.21 -6.15
C THR A 101 -4.16 1.70 -5.83
N ILE A 102 -5.33 2.26 -6.02
CA ILE A 102 -5.67 3.64 -5.63
C ILE A 102 -6.94 3.57 -4.79
N ASP A 103 -6.87 4.12 -3.58
CA ASP A 103 -8.03 4.28 -2.72
C ASP A 103 -8.38 5.75 -2.58
N LEU A 104 -9.66 6.05 -2.50
CA LEU A 104 -10.18 7.40 -2.28
C LEU A 104 -11.12 7.42 -1.09
N LYS A 105 -11.02 8.45 -0.27
CA LYS A 105 -11.89 8.70 0.87
C LYS A 105 -12.28 10.17 0.92
N LEU A 106 -13.56 10.46 0.76
CA LEU A 106 -14.12 11.78 0.90
C LEU A 106 -14.91 11.88 2.20
N ASN A 107 -14.57 12.87 3.02
CA ASN A 107 -15.32 13.18 4.24
C ASN A 107 -15.93 14.57 4.14
N LYS A 108 -17.11 14.73 4.73
CA LYS A 108 -17.71 16.02 5.01
C LYS A 108 -18.20 16.08 6.45
N GLN A 109 -17.80 17.11 7.15
CA GLN A 109 -18.32 17.43 8.49
C GLN A 109 -19.42 18.49 8.40
N PHE A 110 -20.51 18.24 9.13
CA PHE A 110 -21.65 19.14 9.25
C PHE A 110 -21.88 19.44 10.73
N HIS A 111 -22.30 20.67 11.01
CA HIS A 111 -22.79 21.07 12.32
C HIS A 111 -24.31 21.26 12.23
N ILE A 112 -25.07 20.46 12.96
CA ILE A 112 -26.54 20.55 13.02
C ILE A 112 -26.94 20.89 14.45
N GLY A 113 -27.15 22.16 14.73
CA GLY A 113 -27.38 22.65 16.09
C GLY A 113 -26.16 22.37 17.00
N LYS A 114 -26.34 21.54 18.02
CA LYS A 114 -25.28 21.11 18.95
C LYS A 114 -24.56 19.82 18.52
N HIS A 115 -25.00 19.21 17.44
CA HIS A 115 -24.50 17.90 17.01
C HIS A 115 -23.50 18.03 15.87
N ASN A 116 -22.49 17.16 15.90
CA ASN A 116 -21.54 17.02 14.82
C ASN A 116 -21.86 15.75 14.01
N VAL A 117 -22.09 15.91 12.73
CA VAL A 117 -22.35 14.80 11.80
C VAL A 117 -21.22 14.72 10.79
N GLN A 118 -20.70 13.54 10.59
CA GLN A 118 -19.67 13.27 9.58
C GLN A 118 -20.20 12.23 8.58
N ALA A 119 -20.23 12.58 7.32
CA ALA A 119 -20.48 11.66 6.21
C ALA A 119 -19.17 11.31 5.51
N THR A 120 -18.96 10.01 5.24
CA THR A 120 -17.76 9.49 4.60
C THR A 120 -18.15 8.58 3.44
N ILE A 121 -17.52 8.77 2.29
CA ILE A 121 -17.58 7.89 1.13
C ILE A 121 -16.16 7.38 0.88
N GLU A 122 -16.00 6.07 0.83
CA GLU A 122 -14.75 5.39 0.54
C GLU A 122 -14.90 4.56 -0.74
N CYS A 123 -13.93 4.66 -1.64
CA CYS A 123 -13.78 3.78 -2.79
C CYS A 123 -12.41 3.12 -2.69
N ASN A 124 -12.39 1.83 -2.37
CA ASN A 124 -11.15 1.07 -2.33
C ASN A 124 -10.91 0.38 -3.67
N ASN A 125 -9.63 0.33 -4.08
CA ASN A 125 -9.19 -0.24 -5.35
C ASN A 125 -9.95 0.39 -6.54
N LEU A 126 -9.87 1.73 -6.67
CA LEU A 126 -10.54 2.50 -7.74
C LEU A 126 -10.21 1.98 -9.15
N THR A 127 -8.99 1.50 -9.34
CA THR A 127 -8.50 0.94 -10.61
C THR A 127 -9.07 -0.44 -10.94
N ASP A 128 -9.78 -1.07 -9.99
CA ASP A 128 -10.27 -2.47 -10.10
C ASP A 128 -9.16 -3.46 -10.42
N SER A 129 -7.97 -3.22 -9.88
CA SER A 129 -6.79 -4.06 -10.06
C SER A 129 -7.05 -5.45 -9.48
N ARG A 130 -6.99 -6.47 -10.34
CA ARG A 130 -7.08 -7.87 -9.93
C ARG A 130 -5.68 -8.37 -9.66
N HIS A 131 -5.33 -8.55 -8.41
CA HIS A 131 -4.00 -8.95 -7.99
C HIS A 131 -4.06 -9.93 -6.82
N GLU A 132 -2.94 -10.62 -6.61
CA GLU A 132 -2.75 -11.53 -5.50
C GLU A 132 -1.61 -10.99 -4.63
N VAL A 133 -1.84 -10.82 -3.33
CA VAL A 133 -0.77 -10.55 -2.37
C VAL A 133 -0.07 -11.84 -2.00
N VAL A 134 -0.84 -12.90 -1.81
CA VAL A 134 -0.39 -14.28 -1.62
C VAL A 134 -0.90 -15.12 -2.79
N LYS A 135 -0.05 -15.97 -3.34
CA LYS A 135 -0.38 -16.83 -4.48
C LYS A 135 -1.68 -17.62 -4.24
N ARG A 136 -2.61 -17.57 -5.19
CA ARG A 136 -3.96 -18.18 -5.14
C ARG A 136 -4.93 -17.54 -4.13
N TYR A 137 -4.61 -16.37 -3.60
CA TYR A 137 -5.50 -15.58 -2.77
C TYR A 137 -5.76 -14.23 -3.45
N PRO A 138 -6.77 -14.15 -4.33
CA PRO A 138 -7.10 -12.89 -5.00
C PRO A 138 -7.61 -11.85 -4.00
N MET A 139 -7.16 -10.64 -4.17
CA MET A 139 -7.63 -9.51 -3.38
C MET A 139 -8.97 -9.00 -3.92
N PRO A 140 -9.81 -8.37 -3.06
CA PRO A 140 -11.08 -7.78 -3.49
C PRO A 140 -10.87 -6.74 -4.59
N GLY A 141 -11.74 -6.78 -5.60
CA GLY A 141 -11.85 -5.72 -6.59
C GLY A 141 -12.38 -4.42 -5.99
N ARG A 142 -12.69 -3.45 -6.85
CA ARG A 142 -13.24 -2.16 -6.44
C ARG A 142 -14.47 -2.34 -5.56
N ASN A 143 -14.49 -1.64 -4.42
CA ASN A 143 -15.61 -1.65 -3.51
C ASN A 143 -15.87 -0.26 -2.92
N TRP A 144 -17.10 -0.04 -2.50
CA TRP A 144 -17.56 1.22 -1.95
C TRP A 144 -18.07 1.03 -0.53
N LYS A 145 -17.78 2.00 0.32
CA LYS A 145 -18.27 2.04 1.68
C LYS A 145 -18.81 3.43 2.00
N PHE A 146 -19.99 3.48 2.61
CA PHE A 146 -20.62 4.70 3.09
C PHE A 146 -20.72 4.63 4.61
N THR A 147 -20.31 5.68 5.28
CA THR A 147 -20.35 5.78 6.73
C THR A 147 -20.97 7.10 7.15
N LEU A 148 -21.92 7.06 8.07
CA LEU A 148 -22.48 8.23 8.74
C LEU A 148 -22.21 8.11 10.23
N GLN A 149 -21.52 9.09 10.78
CA GLN A 149 -21.25 9.20 12.21
C GLN A 149 -21.99 10.38 12.79
N TRP A 150 -22.70 10.17 13.88
CA TRP A 150 -23.42 11.19 14.61
C TRP A 150 -22.85 11.28 16.04
N LYS A 151 -22.34 12.45 16.41
CA LYS A 151 -21.85 12.74 17.76
C LYS A 151 -22.82 13.72 18.43
N ILE A 152 -23.36 13.30 19.56
CA ILE A 152 -24.29 14.06 20.41
C ILE A 152 -23.47 14.82 21.46
#